data_1b3e437b279a7da29afbe18b5491c3ec
#
_entry.id   1b3e437b279a7da29afbe18b5491c3ec
#
_cell.length_a   1.000
_cell.length_b   1.000
_cell.length_c   1.000
_cell.angle_alpha   90.00
_cell.angle_beta   90.00
_cell.angle_gamma   90.00
#
_symmetry.space_group_name_H-M   'P 1'
#
loop_
_entity.id
_entity.type
_entity.pdbx_description
1 polymer ?
#
loop_
_entity_poly.entity_id
_entity_poly.type
_entity_poly.pdbx_seq_one_letter_code
_entity_poly.pdbx_strand_id
1 'polypeptide(L)'
;LKSHADHEHEGMLSVTLKEKSGSSSPVIIGMYKAGECIQEQVLSPGENLQVDPSHIEELRIDPECAVLDLNRRNNSLRTSGLFKSCQGPQIKLFAGIGNSDLPSIYVMPVLGINGNDKWMPGLYLSNRELLAKNFEFSLLPLFGTGSEEFVGMGDVVKTFYPNDGPSHFDVAVNYRRFSSGIRGTD
;
A
#
# COMPACT_ATOMS: atom_id res chain seq x y z
N LEU A 1 12.79 5.16 -6.20
CA LEU A 1 13.93 4.61 -5.47
C LEU A 1 13.63 3.18 -5.05
N LYS A 2 14.57 2.28 -5.09
CA LYS A 2 14.42 0.91 -4.57
C LYS A 2 15.69 0.55 -3.82
N SER A 3 15.55 0.07 -2.60
CA SER A 3 16.60 -0.63 -1.90
C SER A 3 16.54 -2.12 -2.23
N HIS A 4 17.67 -2.74 -2.47
CA HIS A 4 17.80 -4.18 -2.62
C HIS A 4 18.78 -4.68 -1.54
N ALA A 5 18.37 -5.64 -0.74
CA ALA A 5 19.26 -6.30 0.20
C ALA A 5 19.87 -7.51 -0.50
N ASP A 6 21.16 -7.49 -0.73
CA ASP A 6 21.95 -8.62 -1.21
C ASP A 6 22.90 -9.10 -0.12
N HIS A 7 22.84 -10.38 0.18
CA HIS A 7 23.76 -11.24 0.93
C HIS A 7 24.28 -10.79 2.30
N GLU A 8 23.97 -11.62 3.29
CA GLU A 8 24.61 -11.65 4.59
C GLU A 8 26.07 -12.13 4.46
N HIS A 9 27.01 -11.21 4.59
CA HIS A 9 28.39 -11.56 4.96
C HIS A 9 28.58 -11.19 6.43
N GLU A 10 28.89 -12.19 7.26
CA GLU A 10 29.20 -12.04 8.71
C GLU A 10 28.10 -11.35 9.55
N GLY A 11 26.81 -11.61 9.27
CA GLY A 11 25.70 -11.01 10.01
C GLY A 11 25.37 -9.56 9.65
N MET A 12 26.08 -8.95 8.68
CA MET A 12 25.81 -7.61 8.17
C MET A 12 24.88 -7.64 6.96
N LEU A 13 23.94 -6.72 6.90
CA LEU A 13 23.03 -6.53 5.77
C LEU A 13 23.63 -5.50 4.80
N SER A 14 23.90 -5.89 3.57
CA SER A 14 24.32 -4.97 2.51
C SER A 14 23.10 -4.42 1.78
N VAL A 15 22.94 -3.11 1.76
CA VAL A 15 21.81 -2.40 1.13
C VAL A 15 22.34 -1.49 0.02
N THR A 16 21.86 -1.71 -1.20
CA THR A 16 22.22 -0.88 -2.36
C THR A 16 21.08 0.06 -2.72
N LEU A 17 21.38 1.34 -2.88
CA LEU A 17 20.43 2.32 -3.38
C LEU A 17 20.34 2.23 -4.91
N LYS A 18 19.17 1.84 -5.44
CA LYS A 18 18.91 1.80 -6.89
C LYS A 18 17.92 2.89 -7.28
N GLU A 19 18.27 3.69 -8.24
CA GLU A 19 17.41 4.69 -8.84
C GLU A 19 16.99 4.29 -10.26
N LYS A 20 15.74 4.57 -10.63
CA LYS A 20 15.19 4.25 -11.95
C LYS A 20 15.08 5.44 -12.89
N SER A 21 15.10 6.66 -12.35
CA SER A 21 14.87 7.90 -13.14
C SER A 21 16.11 8.46 -13.82
N GLY A 22 17.29 7.89 -13.53
CA GLY A 22 18.57 8.36 -14.07
C GLY A 22 19.12 9.60 -13.38
N SER A 23 18.53 10.05 -12.27
CA SER A 23 19.11 11.08 -11.41
C SER A 23 20.26 10.49 -10.61
N SER A 24 21.35 11.24 -10.46
CA SER A 24 22.51 10.84 -9.65
C SER A 24 22.56 11.55 -8.29
N SER A 25 21.46 12.17 -7.88
CA SER A 25 21.42 12.95 -6.64
C SER A 25 21.55 12.08 -5.42
N PRO A 26 22.44 12.42 -4.47
CA PRO A 26 22.53 11.71 -3.19
C PRO A 26 21.26 11.94 -2.37
N VAL A 27 20.90 10.93 -1.54
CA VAL A 27 19.74 10.98 -0.66
C VAL A 27 20.12 10.62 0.76
N ILE A 28 19.39 11.17 1.72
CA ILE A 28 19.53 10.84 3.15
C ILE A 28 18.87 9.50 3.41
N ILE A 29 19.58 8.61 4.09
CA ILE A 29 19.04 7.36 4.62
C ILE A 29 19.03 7.47 6.14
N GLY A 30 17.84 7.44 6.73
CA GLY A 30 17.65 7.37 8.17
C GLY A 30 17.65 5.91 8.64
N MET A 31 18.36 5.64 9.73
CA MET A 31 18.44 4.36 10.40
C MET A 31 17.64 4.42 11.71
N TYR A 32 16.69 3.50 11.86
CA TYR A 32 15.71 3.55 12.95
C TYR A 32 15.79 2.32 13.84
N LYS A 33 15.62 2.53 15.16
CA LYS A 33 15.41 1.50 16.16
C LYS A 33 14.30 1.92 17.10
N ALA A 34 13.37 1.00 17.40
CA ALA A 34 12.18 1.28 18.21
C ALA A 34 11.37 2.54 17.77
N GLY A 35 11.43 2.86 16.47
CA GLY A 35 10.73 4.02 15.89
C GLY A 35 11.51 5.35 15.98
N GLU A 36 12.66 5.40 16.64
CA GLU A 36 13.51 6.57 16.73
C GLU A 36 14.65 6.53 15.69
N CYS A 37 14.94 7.68 15.08
CA CYS A 37 16.09 7.82 14.19
C CYS A 37 17.36 7.88 15.03
N ILE A 38 18.22 6.85 14.87
CA ILE A 38 19.48 6.74 15.62
C ILE A 38 20.68 7.26 14.83
N GLN A 39 20.59 7.23 13.50
CA GLN A 39 21.66 7.68 12.61
C GLN A 39 21.10 8.08 11.25
N GLU A 40 21.74 9.06 10.61
CA GLU A 40 21.47 9.42 9.23
C GLU A 40 22.78 9.37 8.43
N GLN A 41 22.68 8.94 7.17
CA GLN A 41 23.79 8.88 6.25
C GLN A 41 23.35 9.30 4.85
N VAL A 42 24.18 10.10 4.18
CA VAL A 42 23.97 10.43 2.77
C VAL A 42 24.54 9.31 1.91
N LEU A 43 23.75 8.82 0.97
CA LEU A 43 24.13 7.75 0.05
C LEU A 43 23.83 8.16 -1.38
N SER A 44 24.77 7.89 -2.29
CA SER A 44 24.58 8.10 -3.72
C SER A 44 24.02 6.83 -4.39
N PRO A 45 23.25 6.97 -5.49
CA PRO A 45 22.79 5.81 -6.25
C PRO A 45 23.95 4.91 -6.69
N GLY A 46 23.82 3.60 -6.44
CA GLY A 46 24.84 2.61 -6.72
C GLY A 46 25.83 2.34 -5.56
N GLU A 47 25.85 3.17 -4.54
CA GLU A 47 26.62 2.91 -3.33
C GLU A 47 25.99 1.83 -2.45
N ASN A 48 26.84 1.10 -1.74
CA ASN A 48 26.43 0.05 -0.80
C ASN A 48 26.57 0.56 0.63
N LEU A 49 25.53 0.37 1.41
CA LEU A 49 25.49 0.62 2.84
C LEU A 49 25.50 -0.73 3.57
N GLN A 50 26.46 -0.92 4.47
CA GLN A 50 26.46 -2.08 5.37
C GLN A 50 25.82 -1.71 6.70
N VAL A 51 24.86 -2.52 7.14
CA VAL A 51 24.04 -2.29 8.30
C VAL A 51 24.02 -3.52 9.19
N ASP A 52 24.23 -3.33 10.49
CA ASP A 52 24.04 -4.39 11.46
C ASP A 52 22.56 -4.53 11.84
N PRO A 53 21.90 -5.63 11.44
CA PRO A 53 20.49 -5.84 11.72
C PRO A 53 20.15 -6.02 13.21
N SER A 54 21.15 -6.23 14.07
CA SER A 54 20.95 -6.30 15.53
C SER A 54 20.77 -4.93 16.18
N HIS A 55 21.30 -3.90 15.52
CA HIS A 55 21.26 -2.52 16.01
C HIS A 55 20.22 -1.65 15.28
N ILE A 56 19.81 -2.01 14.07
CA ILE A 56 18.92 -1.24 13.21
C ILE A 56 17.73 -2.10 12.80
N GLU A 57 16.51 -1.62 13.05
CA GLU A 57 15.27 -2.33 12.72
C GLU A 57 14.69 -1.90 11.37
N GLU A 58 14.88 -0.64 11.00
CA GLU A 58 14.32 -0.08 9.78
C GLU A 58 15.28 0.96 9.16
N LEU A 59 15.38 0.94 7.83
CA LEU A 59 16.02 1.97 7.02
C LEU A 59 14.95 2.74 6.27
N ARG A 60 15.03 4.07 6.26
CA ARG A 60 14.12 4.94 5.48
C ARG A 60 14.92 5.83 4.57
N ILE A 61 14.56 5.83 3.29
CA ILE A 61 15.11 6.74 2.29
C ILE A 61 14.33 8.04 2.36
N ASP A 62 15.04 9.17 2.41
CA ASP A 62 14.48 10.53 2.46
C ASP A 62 13.39 10.69 3.55
N PRO A 63 13.74 10.49 4.84
CA PRO A 63 12.76 10.52 5.93
C PRO A 63 12.07 11.88 6.07
N GLU A 64 12.72 12.96 5.69
CA GLU A 64 12.17 14.32 5.75
C GLU A 64 11.36 14.72 4.50
N CYS A 65 11.23 13.80 3.52
CA CYS A 65 10.49 14.06 2.30
C CYS A 65 11.03 15.22 1.46
N ALA A 66 12.33 15.44 1.48
CA ALA A 66 13.00 16.54 0.77
C ALA A 66 13.05 16.31 -0.76
N VAL A 67 13.06 15.04 -1.20
CA VAL A 67 13.08 14.66 -2.63
C VAL A 67 11.67 14.36 -3.13
N LEU A 68 11.36 14.84 -4.33
CA LEU A 68 10.09 14.51 -4.99
C LEU A 68 10.11 13.06 -5.47
N ASP A 69 9.55 12.15 -4.68
CA ASP A 69 9.35 10.76 -5.02
C ASP A 69 7.86 10.43 -5.14
N LEU A 70 7.45 9.94 -6.31
CA LEU A 70 6.06 9.58 -6.58
C LEU A 70 5.65 8.26 -5.91
N ASN A 71 6.61 7.45 -5.45
CA ASN A 71 6.33 6.16 -4.84
C ASN A 71 7.14 5.93 -3.55
N ARG A 72 6.82 6.65 -2.51
CA ARG A 72 7.49 6.56 -1.20
C ARG A 72 7.30 5.24 -0.45
N ARG A 73 6.44 4.34 -0.94
CA ARG A 73 6.18 3.03 -0.31
C ARG A 73 7.36 2.07 -0.37
N ASN A 74 8.29 2.30 -1.29
CA ASN A 74 9.52 1.53 -1.41
C ASN A 74 10.71 2.21 -0.71
N ASN A 75 10.47 3.30 0.01
CA ASN A 75 11.49 4.07 0.72
C ASN A 75 11.79 3.52 2.12
N SER A 76 11.14 2.45 2.55
CA SER A 76 11.45 1.79 3.81
C SER A 76 11.85 0.34 3.61
N LEU A 77 12.84 -0.09 4.38
CA LEU A 77 13.34 -1.46 4.41
C LEU A 77 13.52 -1.88 5.88
N ARG A 78 12.83 -2.95 6.29
CA ARG A 78 13.05 -3.57 7.60
C ARG A 78 14.19 -4.56 7.53
N THR A 79 15.02 -4.59 8.53
CA THR A 79 16.16 -5.51 8.62
C THR A 79 15.73 -6.93 8.93
N SER A 80 14.56 -7.12 9.58
CA SER A 80 14.01 -8.42 9.98
C SER A 80 12.52 -8.57 9.60
N GLY A 81 12.04 -9.82 9.55
CA GLY A 81 10.64 -10.16 9.29
C GLY A 81 10.37 -10.64 7.85
N LEU A 82 9.20 -11.26 7.64
CA LEU A 82 8.78 -11.83 6.35
C LEU A 82 8.50 -10.79 5.26
N PHE A 83 8.18 -9.55 5.65
CA PHE A 83 7.83 -8.45 4.73
C PHE A 83 8.78 -7.28 4.94
N LYS A 84 10.05 -7.49 4.60
CA LYS A 84 11.13 -6.50 4.82
C LYS A 84 10.89 -5.15 4.13
N SER A 85 10.21 -5.13 3.00
CA SER A 85 9.96 -3.91 2.19
C SER A 85 8.51 -3.40 2.24
N CYS A 86 7.67 -3.92 3.14
CA CYS A 86 6.29 -3.49 3.28
C CYS A 86 6.03 -2.91 4.66
N GLN A 87 5.69 -1.64 4.73
CA GLN A 87 5.04 -1.09 5.91
C GLN A 87 3.60 -1.59 5.96
N GLY A 88 3.13 -2.01 7.14
CA GLY A 88 1.76 -2.43 7.32
C GLY A 88 0.77 -1.31 6.98
N PRO A 89 -0.41 -1.62 6.42
CA PRO A 89 -1.39 -0.61 6.09
C PRO A 89 -1.93 0.07 7.36
N GLN A 90 -2.07 1.39 7.31
CA GLN A 90 -2.79 2.15 8.32
C GLN A 90 -4.30 2.07 8.05
N ILE A 91 -5.08 1.80 9.09
CA ILE A 91 -6.54 1.86 9.02
C ILE A 91 -6.94 3.30 9.35
N LYS A 92 -7.64 3.97 8.43
CA LYS A 92 -8.18 5.31 8.61
C LYS A 92 -9.70 5.26 8.58
N LEU A 93 -10.33 5.84 9.59
CA LEU A 93 -11.78 6.03 9.61
C LEU A 93 -12.11 7.26 8.76
N PHE A 94 -13.04 7.08 7.82
CA PHE A 94 -13.47 8.09 6.84
C PHE A 94 -12.39 8.47 5.81
N ALA A 95 -12.81 9.04 4.69
CA ALA A 95 -11.90 9.55 3.67
C ALA A 95 -11.15 10.77 4.22
N GLY A 96 -9.82 10.72 4.23
CA GLY A 96 -8.97 11.83 4.63
C GLY A 96 -7.82 11.99 3.64
N ILE A 97 -7.35 13.23 3.48
CA ILE A 97 -6.06 13.49 2.85
C ILE A 97 -5.01 13.03 3.87
N GLY A 98 -4.54 11.80 3.69
CA GLY A 98 -3.53 11.25 4.58
C GLY A 98 -2.13 11.51 4.05
N ASN A 99 -1.13 11.46 4.93
CA ASN A 99 0.26 11.36 4.50
C ASN A 99 0.39 10.17 3.54
N SER A 100 0.85 10.45 2.32
CA SER A 100 0.99 9.46 1.24
C SER A 100 2.12 8.44 1.47
N ASP A 101 2.82 8.53 2.59
CA ASP A 101 4.01 7.74 2.89
C ASP A 101 3.69 6.30 3.31
N LEU A 102 2.48 6.07 3.86
CA LEU A 102 2.05 4.75 4.30
C LEU A 102 0.85 4.24 3.49
N PRO A 103 0.81 2.94 3.17
CA PRO A 103 -0.37 2.36 2.57
C PRO A 103 -1.55 2.52 3.53
N SER A 104 -2.63 3.15 3.08
CA SER A 104 -3.81 3.40 3.89
C SER A 104 -4.99 2.58 3.39
N ILE A 105 -5.77 2.04 4.33
CA ILE A 105 -7.07 1.43 4.08
C ILE A 105 -8.11 2.33 4.77
N TYR A 106 -8.98 2.88 3.98
CA TYR A 106 -10.09 3.70 4.46
C TYR A 106 -11.27 2.81 4.79
N VAL A 107 -11.84 3.01 5.97
CA VAL A 107 -12.99 2.28 6.47
C VAL A 107 -14.10 3.27 6.78
N MET A 108 -15.28 3.08 6.19
CA MET A 108 -16.43 3.93 6.41
C MET A 108 -17.68 3.07 6.64
N PRO A 109 -18.43 3.29 7.73
CA PRO A 109 -19.72 2.64 7.92
C PRO A 109 -20.70 3.14 6.85
N VAL A 110 -21.46 2.22 6.30
CA VAL A 110 -22.46 2.50 5.25
C VAL A 110 -23.77 1.82 5.63
N LEU A 111 -24.86 2.50 5.35
CA LEU A 111 -26.19 1.97 5.48
C LEU A 111 -26.91 2.08 4.13
N GLY A 112 -27.18 0.93 3.53
CA GLY A 112 -27.98 0.83 2.30
C GLY A 112 -29.43 0.50 2.60
N ILE A 113 -30.30 0.70 1.61
CA ILE A 113 -31.70 0.27 1.64
C ILE A 113 -32.15 -0.11 0.24
N ASN A 114 -32.86 -1.22 0.13
CA ASN A 114 -33.57 -1.59 -1.10
C ASN A 114 -34.88 -2.35 -0.77
N GLY A 115 -35.70 -2.62 -1.78
CA GLY A 115 -36.98 -3.28 -1.60
C GLY A 115 -36.92 -4.72 -1.07
N ASN A 116 -35.86 -5.46 -1.41
CA ASN A 116 -35.71 -6.89 -1.11
C ASN A 116 -34.90 -7.14 0.15
N ASP A 117 -33.70 -6.53 0.20
CA ASP A 117 -32.76 -6.72 1.31
C ASP A 117 -33.11 -5.85 2.52
N LYS A 118 -34.09 -4.92 2.37
CA LYS A 118 -34.50 -3.95 3.40
C LYS A 118 -33.32 -3.05 3.79
N TRP A 119 -32.99 -3.02 5.09
CA TRP A 119 -31.83 -2.32 5.60
C TRP A 119 -30.58 -3.16 5.39
N MET A 120 -29.51 -2.50 4.92
CA MET A 120 -28.24 -3.16 4.64
C MET A 120 -27.11 -2.42 5.34
N PRO A 121 -26.90 -2.65 6.66
CA PRO A 121 -25.71 -2.16 7.33
C PRO A 121 -24.46 -2.85 6.77
N GLY A 122 -23.36 -2.10 6.71
CA GLY A 122 -22.08 -2.63 6.24
C GLY A 122 -20.94 -1.65 6.34
N LEU A 123 -19.85 -1.96 5.67
CA LEU A 123 -18.63 -1.19 5.67
C LEU A 123 -18.15 -0.96 4.24
N TYR A 124 -17.73 0.25 3.95
CA TYR A 124 -16.95 0.53 2.75
C TYR A 124 -15.46 0.48 3.09
N LEU A 125 -14.72 -0.33 2.36
CA LEU A 125 -13.28 -0.53 2.50
C LEU A 125 -12.61 -0.14 1.19
N SER A 126 -11.61 0.75 1.23
CA SER A 126 -10.90 1.16 0.02
C SER A 126 -9.46 1.57 0.34
N ASN A 127 -8.56 1.35 -0.60
CA ASN A 127 -7.21 1.90 -0.56
C ASN A 127 -7.00 3.03 -1.59
N ARG A 128 -8.07 3.51 -2.23
CA ARG A 128 -8.00 4.57 -3.23
C ARG A 128 -7.67 5.91 -2.59
N GLU A 129 -6.80 6.64 -3.22
CA GLU A 129 -6.37 8.00 -2.86
C GLU A 129 -6.49 8.90 -4.09
N LEU A 130 -6.19 10.19 -3.92
CA LEU A 130 -6.21 11.16 -5.01
C LEU A 130 -5.22 10.79 -6.13
N LEU A 131 -4.06 10.22 -5.75
CA LEU A 131 -3.07 9.72 -6.69
C LEU A 131 -3.32 8.22 -6.93
N ALA A 132 -3.47 7.86 -8.20
CA ALA A 132 -3.70 6.48 -8.61
C ALA A 132 -2.54 5.58 -8.21
N LYS A 133 -2.87 4.40 -7.71
CA LYS A 133 -1.91 3.37 -7.27
C LYS A 133 -1.85 2.23 -8.28
N ASN A 134 -0.74 1.54 -8.32
CA ASN A 134 -0.61 0.33 -9.16
C ASN A 134 -1.55 -0.80 -8.76
N PHE A 135 -2.07 -0.76 -7.53
CA PHE A 135 -3.06 -1.70 -7.02
C PHE A 135 -4.10 -0.94 -6.21
N GLU A 136 -5.33 -0.97 -6.66
CA GLU A 136 -6.46 -0.33 -6.03
C GLU A 136 -7.59 -1.32 -5.82
N PHE A 137 -8.29 -1.17 -4.71
CA PHE A 137 -9.52 -1.91 -4.47
C PHE A 137 -10.56 -1.03 -3.79
N SER A 138 -11.81 -1.37 -3.99
CA SER A 138 -12.92 -0.94 -3.17
C SER A 138 -13.88 -2.10 -2.93
N LEU A 139 -14.33 -2.25 -1.69
CA LEU A 139 -15.22 -3.30 -1.25
C LEU A 139 -16.35 -2.70 -0.43
N LEU A 140 -17.55 -3.14 -0.69
CA LEU A 140 -18.76 -2.73 0.04
C LEU A 140 -19.54 -3.98 0.48
N PRO A 141 -19.06 -4.73 1.49
CA PRO A 141 -19.84 -5.79 2.09
C PRO A 141 -20.97 -5.21 2.92
N LEU A 142 -22.19 -5.66 2.64
CA LEU A 142 -23.42 -5.29 3.33
C LEU A 142 -24.15 -6.55 3.78
N PHE A 143 -24.93 -6.45 4.85
CA PHE A 143 -25.82 -7.51 5.30
C PHE A 143 -27.27 -7.10 5.08
N GLY A 144 -27.99 -7.80 4.21
CA GLY A 144 -29.40 -7.55 3.93
C GLY A 144 -30.28 -8.12 5.04
N THR A 145 -30.99 -7.25 5.78
CA THR A 145 -31.86 -7.71 6.88
C THR A 145 -33.16 -8.35 6.38
N GLY A 146 -33.54 -8.10 5.14
CA GLY A 146 -34.73 -8.71 4.53
C GLY A 146 -34.45 -10.04 3.86
N SER A 147 -33.27 -10.21 3.28
CA SER A 147 -32.83 -11.47 2.64
C SER A 147 -32.06 -12.38 3.59
N GLU A 148 -31.56 -11.84 4.71
CA GLU A 148 -30.65 -12.52 5.65
C GLU A 148 -29.35 -13.03 4.99
N GLU A 149 -28.89 -12.31 3.94
CA GLU A 149 -27.72 -12.68 3.16
C GLU A 149 -26.69 -11.55 3.12
N PHE A 150 -25.42 -11.94 2.90
CA PHE A 150 -24.40 -10.98 2.53
C PHE A 150 -24.57 -10.56 1.06
N VAL A 151 -24.68 -9.25 0.87
CA VAL A 151 -24.81 -8.59 -0.42
C VAL A 151 -23.76 -7.50 -0.55
N GLY A 152 -23.62 -6.91 -1.73
CA GLY A 152 -22.71 -5.81 -1.90
C GLY A 152 -21.98 -5.82 -3.23
N MET A 153 -20.93 -5.02 -3.30
CA MET A 153 -20.09 -4.89 -4.49
C MET A 153 -18.64 -4.71 -4.13
N GLY A 154 -17.79 -4.99 -5.08
CA GLY A 154 -16.36 -4.76 -4.97
C GLY A 154 -15.68 -4.68 -6.32
N ASP A 155 -14.60 -3.95 -6.36
CA ASP A 155 -13.74 -3.89 -7.51
C ASP A 155 -12.27 -3.91 -7.07
N VAL A 156 -11.45 -4.50 -7.93
CA VAL A 156 -10.00 -4.56 -7.79
C VAL A 156 -9.40 -4.19 -9.14
N VAL A 157 -8.45 -3.26 -9.12
CA VAL A 157 -7.74 -2.81 -10.31
C VAL A 157 -6.24 -2.98 -10.09
N LYS A 158 -5.57 -3.57 -11.07
CA LYS A 158 -4.11 -3.67 -11.10
C LYS A 158 -3.59 -3.00 -12.36
N THR A 159 -2.80 -1.93 -12.19
CA THR A 159 -2.13 -1.21 -13.27
C THR A 159 -0.72 -1.74 -13.46
N PHE A 160 -0.36 -2.00 -14.70
CA PHE A 160 0.96 -2.42 -15.12
C PHE A 160 1.58 -1.36 -16.04
N TYR A 161 2.85 -1.11 -15.86
CA TYR A 161 3.65 -0.17 -16.65
C TYR A 161 4.77 -0.94 -17.35
N PRO A 162 4.55 -1.47 -18.56
CA PRO A 162 5.59 -2.17 -19.31
C PRO A 162 6.68 -1.19 -19.76
N ASN A 163 7.92 -1.69 -19.91
CA ASN A 163 9.02 -0.85 -20.40
C ASN A 163 8.90 -0.57 -21.90
N ASP A 164 8.28 -1.51 -22.64
CA ASP A 164 8.06 -1.43 -24.07
C ASP A 164 6.56 -1.60 -24.39
N GLY A 165 6.03 -0.75 -25.27
CA GLY A 165 4.63 -0.83 -25.71
C GLY A 165 3.76 0.30 -25.14
N PRO A 166 2.51 0.00 -24.74
CA PRO A 166 1.60 1.02 -24.21
C PRO A 166 2.11 1.60 -22.89
N SER A 167 1.80 2.86 -22.63
CA SER A 167 2.23 3.57 -21.41
C SER A 167 1.79 2.85 -20.13
N HIS A 168 0.63 2.22 -20.14
CA HIS A 168 0.11 1.36 -19.07
C HIS A 168 -1.03 0.47 -19.59
N PHE A 169 -1.35 -0.60 -18.88
CA PHE A 169 -2.59 -1.35 -19.04
C PHE A 169 -3.15 -1.78 -17.69
N ASP A 170 -4.47 -1.80 -17.59
CA ASP A 170 -5.20 -2.13 -16.38
C ASP A 170 -5.90 -3.48 -16.49
N VAL A 171 -5.81 -4.27 -15.44
CA VAL A 171 -6.62 -5.47 -15.25
C VAL A 171 -7.58 -5.18 -14.10
N ALA A 172 -8.87 -5.22 -14.39
CA ALA A 172 -9.93 -4.94 -13.43
C ALA A 172 -10.85 -6.15 -13.25
N VAL A 173 -11.19 -6.43 -11.99
CA VAL A 173 -12.21 -7.42 -11.60
C VAL A 173 -13.29 -6.70 -10.81
N ASN A 174 -14.55 -6.85 -11.26
CA ASN A 174 -15.69 -6.26 -10.60
C ASN A 174 -16.65 -7.37 -10.14
N TYR A 175 -17.20 -7.23 -8.95
CA TYR A 175 -18.17 -8.12 -8.38
C TYR A 175 -19.37 -7.33 -7.86
N ARG A 176 -20.59 -7.82 -8.11
CA ARG A 176 -21.82 -7.25 -7.56
C ARG A 176 -22.82 -8.36 -7.27
N ARG A 177 -23.38 -8.35 -6.06
CA ARG A 177 -24.44 -9.23 -5.65
C ARG A 177 -25.46 -8.45 -4.81
N PHE A 178 -26.71 -8.42 -5.26
CA PHE A 178 -27.87 -7.92 -4.51
C PHE A 178 -29.04 -8.87 -4.76
N SER A 179 -29.95 -9.02 -3.79
CA SER A 179 -31.16 -9.82 -3.99
C SER A 179 -32.04 -9.17 -5.05
N SER A 180 -32.35 -9.89 -6.10
CA SER A 180 -33.37 -9.53 -7.08
C SER A 180 -34.70 -10.17 -6.65
N GLY A 181 -35.75 -9.38 -6.44
CA GLY A 181 -37.05 -9.83 -5.92
C GLY A 181 -37.89 -10.72 -6.83
N ILE A 182 -37.28 -11.51 -7.68
CA ILE A 182 -37.96 -12.57 -8.41
C ILE A 182 -37.96 -13.82 -7.53
N ARG A 183 -38.76 -13.82 -6.48
CA ARG A 183 -39.27 -15.09 -5.92
C ARG A 183 -40.20 -15.64 -6.98
N GLY A 184 -39.85 -16.73 -7.61
CA GLY A 184 -40.75 -17.53 -8.38
C GLY A 184 -41.94 -17.86 -7.47
N THR A 185 -43.12 -17.39 -7.83
CA THR A 185 -44.39 -17.88 -7.28
C THR A 185 -44.55 -19.29 -7.80
N ASP A 186 -44.18 -20.32 -6.99
CA ASP A 186 -44.72 -21.64 -7.10
C ASP A 186 -46.12 -21.69 -6.43
#